data_c211cb0a1d0a585f176412aebf2f6fc6
#
_entry.id   c211cb0a1d0a585f176412aebf2f6fc6
#
_cell.length_a   1.000
_cell.length_b   1.000
_cell.length_c   1.000
_cell.angle_alpha   90.00
_cell.angle_beta   90.00
_cell.angle_gamma   90.00
#
_symmetry.space_group_name_H-M   'P 1'
#
loop_
_entity.id
_entity.type
_entity.pdbx_description
1 polymer ?
#
loop_
_entity_poly.entity_id
_entity_poly.type
_entity_poly.pdbx_seq_one_letter_code
_entity_poly.pdbx_strand_id
1 'polypeptide(L)'
;MPDAQDWRSQVSQPQYGMTVRRNVMITTRDGTRVACDVYLPDQTGLYPALLSYSHYGKDLQRITGKRAPLSPLLGNGGLEAGDSEYFVRRGYAHVIADARGSGDSEGEYCYQGPKEQEDGHDIIEWMAAQPWCDGNCGMLGMSYFAVMQYMVAAQQPPHLKAIVPYEALTDRYRQSVYHGGLLNEGFWHQWWGHVSVDGMTPLSFARLSPQDIEQRVARLMESPEVRHSPYLHIQLKYPKKNPLLFDWLLEPFDGPFYWERSPYRMFDRIRIPTFLVTRWTSWAVHLAGAFEAYEGIDAPKKLLVMETPSRLGPLRPWTDHHDLILRWYDHWLKGKDTGYMDEPPISLLIKGRDEYRFEREWPLARTRWTRMYLGPGGSLSQLQASESGEAQFQNDPDLPPGQLPPAVTFQTAPFSTDVEITGPVAFNFQATLDQPDATWVATLRDVAPDGSSRTLTKGWLRASQRELDPEKSKPYRPWPKHSHREELRPGQRYEFAMEVREVSNLFRAGHALALDVRGQDSTAEDPIWVHTCNPVVTRHSIHVGGGADTFLLLPVIGEMS
;
A
#
# COMPACT_ATOMS: atom_id res chain seq x y z
N MET A 1 -13.14 0.31 30.54
CA MET A 1 -14.03 0.12 29.39
C MET A 1 -15.44 0.02 29.94
N PRO A 2 -16.47 0.66 29.36
CA PRO A 2 -17.83 0.24 29.66
C PRO A 2 -17.90 -1.24 29.31
N ASP A 3 -18.64 -2.02 30.08
CA ASP A 3 -18.85 -3.46 29.89
C ASP A 3 -19.06 -3.74 28.41
N ALA A 4 -18.03 -4.29 27.77
CA ALA A 4 -18.12 -4.69 26.39
C ALA A 4 -19.08 -5.87 26.35
N GLN A 5 -20.38 -5.57 26.23
CA GLN A 5 -21.38 -6.54 25.88
C GLN A 5 -20.79 -7.38 24.74
N ASP A 6 -20.70 -8.68 24.92
CA ASP A 6 -20.03 -9.54 23.92
C ASP A 6 -20.83 -9.46 22.61
N TRP A 7 -20.49 -8.45 21.79
CA TRP A 7 -21.13 -8.19 20.50
C TRP A 7 -21.10 -9.42 19.57
N ARG A 8 -20.23 -10.40 19.85
CA ARG A 8 -20.15 -11.65 19.09
C ARG A 8 -21.44 -12.45 19.15
N SER A 9 -22.23 -12.29 20.20
CA SER A 9 -23.56 -12.90 20.30
C SER A 9 -24.60 -12.21 19.40
N GLN A 10 -24.35 -10.96 18.97
CA GLN A 10 -25.26 -10.17 18.14
C GLN A 10 -25.08 -10.43 16.64
N VAL A 11 -23.94 -10.97 16.23
CA VAL A 11 -23.67 -11.27 14.82
C VAL A 11 -24.22 -12.63 14.40
N SER A 12 -24.33 -12.85 13.10
CA SER A 12 -24.80 -14.11 12.52
C SER A 12 -23.96 -15.28 13.00
N GLN A 13 -24.62 -16.30 13.53
CA GLN A 13 -23.99 -17.54 13.98
C GLN A 13 -23.95 -18.57 12.85
N PRO A 14 -23.03 -19.56 12.87
CA PRO A 14 -22.98 -20.61 11.86
C PRO A 14 -24.20 -21.52 11.99
N GLN A 15 -25.04 -21.56 10.94
CA GLN A 15 -26.31 -22.31 10.91
C GLN A 15 -26.44 -23.19 9.66
N TYR A 16 -25.63 -22.95 8.64
CA TYR A 16 -25.73 -23.58 7.32
C TYR A 16 -24.52 -24.46 7.04
N GLY A 17 -24.72 -25.48 6.21
CA GLY A 17 -23.64 -26.07 5.43
C GLY A 17 -23.31 -25.22 4.20
N MET A 18 -22.46 -25.74 3.33
CA MET A 18 -22.03 -25.02 2.14
C MET A 18 -22.12 -25.90 0.89
N THR A 19 -22.68 -25.35 -0.17
CA THR A 19 -22.65 -25.90 -1.53
C THR A 19 -21.86 -25.00 -2.46
N VAL A 20 -21.34 -25.53 -3.56
CA VAL A 20 -20.50 -24.78 -4.50
C VAL A 20 -20.93 -25.06 -5.94
N ARG A 21 -21.14 -24.00 -6.71
CA ARG A 21 -21.29 -24.06 -8.18
C ARG A 21 -19.99 -23.56 -8.80
N ARG A 22 -19.34 -24.43 -9.57
CA ARG A 22 -18.04 -24.15 -10.18
C ARG A 22 -18.17 -23.59 -11.59
N ASN A 23 -17.22 -22.74 -11.99
CA ASN A 23 -17.07 -22.25 -13.35
C ASN A 23 -18.38 -21.69 -13.94
N VAL A 24 -19.11 -20.91 -13.16
CA VAL A 24 -20.28 -20.18 -13.65
C VAL A 24 -19.79 -19.01 -14.49
N MET A 25 -20.23 -18.95 -15.75
CA MET A 25 -19.84 -17.88 -16.68
C MET A 25 -20.84 -16.72 -16.61
N ILE A 26 -20.34 -15.53 -16.34
CA ILE A 26 -21.10 -14.28 -16.30
C ILE A 26 -20.77 -13.50 -17.57
N THR A 27 -21.78 -13.12 -18.33
CA THR A 27 -21.59 -12.27 -19.52
C THR A 27 -21.64 -10.81 -19.12
N THR A 28 -20.57 -10.08 -19.35
CA THR A 28 -20.48 -8.64 -19.09
C THR A 28 -21.08 -7.83 -20.24
N ARG A 29 -21.26 -6.52 -20.05
CA ARG A 29 -21.91 -5.60 -21.02
C ARG A 29 -21.25 -5.57 -22.40
N ASP A 30 -19.96 -5.85 -22.50
CA ASP A 30 -19.22 -5.91 -23.77
C ASP A 30 -19.22 -7.32 -24.40
N GLY A 31 -19.91 -8.29 -23.78
CA GLY A 31 -20.02 -9.66 -24.25
C GLY A 31 -18.91 -10.59 -23.78
N THR A 32 -17.90 -10.09 -23.07
CA THR A 32 -16.84 -10.93 -22.47
C THR A 32 -17.44 -11.82 -21.38
N ARG A 33 -17.04 -13.09 -21.33
CA ARG A 33 -17.51 -14.00 -20.28
C ARG A 33 -16.44 -14.12 -19.18
N VAL A 34 -16.80 -13.78 -17.95
CA VAL A 34 -15.95 -13.93 -16.76
C VAL A 34 -16.39 -15.14 -15.95
N ALA A 35 -15.42 -15.93 -15.50
CA ALA A 35 -15.65 -17.16 -14.74
C ALA A 35 -15.71 -16.87 -13.24
N CYS A 36 -16.65 -17.49 -12.56
CA CYS A 36 -16.71 -17.41 -11.10
C CYS A 36 -17.08 -18.76 -10.47
N ASP A 37 -16.73 -18.90 -9.19
CA ASP A 37 -17.24 -19.94 -8.31
C ASP A 37 -18.24 -19.30 -7.34
N VAL A 38 -19.40 -19.94 -7.17
CA VAL A 38 -20.48 -19.45 -6.32
C VAL A 38 -20.65 -20.39 -5.13
N TYR A 39 -20.35 -19.90 -3.93
CA TYR A 39 -20.49 -20.62 -2.67
C TYR A 39 -21.79 -20.19 -1.99
N LEU A 40 -22.68 -21.14 -1.70
CA LEU A 40 -24.03 -20.88 -1.19
C LEU A 40 -24.30 -21.67 0.09
N PRO A 41 -25.13 -21.16 1.00
CA PRO A 41 -25.75 -21.98 2.04
C PRO A 41 -26.45 -23.21 1.43
N ASP A 42 -26.42 -24.34 2.11
CA ASP A 42 -27.02 -25.62 1.67
C ASP A 42 -28.56 -25.65 1.75
N GLN A 43 -29.17 -24.58 2.23
CA GLN A 43 -30.61 -24.40 2.29
C GLN A 43 -31.09 -23.39 1.26
N THR A 44 -32.28 -23.60 0.71
CA THR A 44 -32.92 -22.64 -0.18
C THR A 44 -33.33 -21.38 0.60
N GLY A 45 -32.94 -20.21 0.12
CA GLY A 45 -33.23 -18.93 0.76
C GLY A 45 -32.69 -17.76 -0.07
N LEU A 46 -32.95 -16.55 0.44
CA LEU A 46 -32.36 -15.32 -0.07
C LEU A 46 -31.29 -14.86 0.91
N TYR A 47 -30.09 -14.60 0.41
CA TYR A 47 -28.91 -14.28 1.19
C TYR A 47 -28.24 -13.01 0.63
N PRO A 48 -27.70 -12.13 1.48
CA PRO A 48 -26.78 -11.11 1.00
C PRO A 48 -25.54 -11.77 0.40
N ALA A 49 -24.95 -11.12 -0.61
CA ALA A 49 -23.86 -11.70 -1.39
C ALA A 49 -22.56 -10.89 -1.26
N LEU A 50 -21.43 -11.58 -1.19
CA LEU A 50 -20.10 -10.99 -1.15
C LEU A 50 -19.35 -11.34 -2.43
N LEU A 51 -18.73 -10.35 -3.08
CA LEU A 51 -17.90 -10.54 -4.27
C LEU A 51 -16.42 -10.42 -3.91
N SER A 52 -15.62 -11.40 -4.32
CA SER A 52 -14.17 -11.31 -4.38
C SER A 52 -13.72 -11.41 -5.84
N TYR A 53 -13.10 -10.35 -6.37
CA TYR A 53 -12.82 -10.21 -7.80
C TYR A 53 -11.36 -9.82 -8.06
N SER A 54 -10.58 -10.70 -8.71
CA SER A 54 -9.17 -10.45 -9.03
C SER A 54 -8.61 -11.40 -10.08
N HIS A 55 -7.36 -11.18 -10.47
CA HIS A 55 -6.58 -12.05 -11.36
C HIS A 55 -5.78 -13.14 -10.63
N TYR A 56 -5.94 -13.29 -9.33
CA TYR A 56 -5.18 -14.32 -8.57
C TYR A 56 -5.72 -15.75 -8.70
N GLY A 57 -6.76 -15.95 -9.53
CA GLY A 57 -7.34 -17.25 -9.80
C GLY A 57 -8.28 -17.74 -8.70
N LYS A 58 -9.58 -17.88 -9.04
CA LYS A 58 -10.60 -18.39 -8.10
C LYS A 58 -10.27 -19.79 -7.57
N ASP A 59 -9.62 -20.62 -8.38
CA ASP A 59 -9.21 -21.96 -8.00
C ASP A 59 -8.12 -21.97 -6.92
N LEU A 60 -7.21 -20.98 -6.97
CA LEU A 60 -6.14 -20.86 -5.99
C LEU A 60 -6.67 -20.39 -4.63
N GLN A 61 -7.78 -19.63 -4.62
CA GLN A 61 -8.36 -19.11 -3.38
C GLN A 61 -8.95 -20.18 -2.44
N ARG A 62 -9.19 -21.38 -2.94
CA ARG A 62 -9.64 -22.54 -2.14
C ARG A 62 -8.50 -23.40 -1.59
N ILE A 63 -7.27 -23.16 -2.00
CA ILE A 63 -6.12 -23.95 -1.57
C ILE A 63 -5.72 -23.50 -0.16
N THR A 64 -6.07 -24.30 0.83
CA THR A 64 -5.62 -24.13 2.22
C THR A 64 -4.22 -24.69 2.42
N GLY A 65 -3.28 -24.30 1.55
CA GLY A 65 -1.95 -24.88 1.51
C GLY A 65 -1.08 -24.54 2.70
N LYS A 66 -0.22 -25.48 3.10
CA LYS A 66 0.97 -25.20 3.88
C LYS A 66 1.89 -24.31 3.05
N ARG A 67 2.57 -23.36 3.68
CA ARG A 67 3.54 -22.47 3.02
C ARG A 67 4.46 -23.24 2.10
N ALA A 68 4.59 -22.80 0.85
CA ALA A 68 5.68 -23.24 0.01
C ALA A 68 7.00 -22.75 0.60
N PRO A 69 7.98 -23.64 0.88
CA PRO A 69 9.22 -23.24 1.57
C PRO A 69 10.06 -22.20 0.83
N LEU A 70 9.83 -22.05 -0.48
CA LEU A 70 10.68 -21.24 -1.37
C LEU A 70 10.09 -19.86 -1.72
N SER A 71 8.86 -19.55 -1.30
CA SER A 71 8.26 -18.24 -1.55
C SER A 71 7.34 -17.83 -0.42
N PRO A 72 7.79 -16.92 0.46
CA PRO A 72 6.93 -16.40 1.52
C PRO A 72 5.72 -15.61 0.98
N LEU A 73 5.78 -15.12 -0.26
CA LEU A 73 4.66 -14.45 -0.91
C LEU A 73 3.61 -15.44 -1.46
N LEU A 74 4.05 -16.59 -1.99
CA LEU A 74 3.17 -17.61 -2.57
C LEU A 74 2.43 -18.44 -1.54
N GLY A 75 2.96 -18.55 -0.33
CA GLY A 75 2.41 -19.46 0.68
C GLY A 75 0.98 -19.14 1.12
N ASN A 76 0.39 -18.05 0.65
CA ASN A 76 -0.89 -17.57 1.14
C ASN A 76 -1.81 -16.94 0.09
N GLY A 77 -1.44 -16.99 -1.20
CA GLY A 77 -2.24 -16.45 -2.30
C GLY A 77 -3.65 -17.05 -2.37
N GLY A 78 -3.83 -18.26 -1.85
CA GLY A 78 -5.12 -18.92 -1.83
C GLY A 78 -6.17 -18.37 -0.88
N LEU A 79 -5.90 -17.28 -0.13
CA LEU A 79 -6.82 -16.83 0.92
C LEU A 79 -7.09 -15.32 0.89
N GLU A 80 -6.62 -14.62 -0.12
CA GLU A 80 -6.86 -13.19 -0.25
C GLU A 80 -8.33 -12.85 -0.57
N ALA A 81 -9.09 -13.81 -1.11
CA ALA A 81 -10.52 -13.66 -1.35
C ALA A 81 -11.39 -13.70 -0.08
N GLY A 82 -10.83 -14.14 1.04
CA GLY A 82 -11.57 -14.38 2.29
C GLY A 82 -12.02 -15.83 2.45
N ASP A 83 -12.51 -16.16 3.64
CA ASP A 83 -12.95 -17.52 3.97
C ASP A 83 -14.42 -17.73 3.62
N SER A 84 -14.66 -18.38 2.48
CA SER A 84 -16.02 -18.69 2.02
C SER A 84 -16.82 -19.50 3.03
N GLU A 85 -16.20 -20.49 3.70
CA GLU A 85 -16.90 -21.32 4.66
C GLU A 85 -17.37 -20.50 5.88
N TYR A 86 -16.52 -19.58 6.35
CA TYR A 86 -16.86 -18.71 7.46
C TYR A 86 -18.13 -17.87 7.20
N PHE A 87 -18.21 -17.22 6.04
CA PHE A 87 -19.34 -16.34 5.70
C PHE A 87 -20.57 -17.14 5.27
N VAL A 88 -20.40 -18.18 4.45
CA VAL A 88 -21.53 -18.98 3.95
C VAL A 88 -22.27 -19.69 5.08
N ARG A 89 -21.54 -20.26 6.04
CA ARG A 89 -22.18 -20.88 7.22
C ARG A 89 -22.97 -19.88 8.07
N ARG A 90 -22.76 -18.59 7.88
CA ARG A 90 -23.46 -17.49 8.58
C ARG A 90 -24.52 -16.80 7.70
N GLY A 91 -24.92 -17.47 6.61
CA GLY A 91 -26.02 -17.03 5.75
C GLY A 91 -25.62 -15.86 4.83
N TYR A 92 -24.48 -15.99 4.17
CA TYR A 92 -24.06 -15.18 3.03
C TYR A 92 -23.84 -16.08 1.82
N ALA A 93 -24.07 -15.56 0.63
CA ALA A 93 -23.47 -16.11 -0.58
C ALA A 93 -22.07 -15.51 -0.76
N HIS A 94 -21.11 -16.27 -1.28
CA HIS A 94 -19.80 -15.74 -1.61
C HIS A 94 -19.47 -16.10 -3.07
N VAL A 95 -19.13 -15.12 -3.88
CA VAL A 95 -18.74 -15.27 -5.28
C VAL A 95 -17.29 -14.88 -5.43
N ILE A 96 -16.46 -15.80 -5.94
CA ILE A 96 -15.06 -15.53 -6.25
C ILE A 96 -14.93 -15.58 -7.77
N ALA A 97 -14.57 -14.45 -8.38
CA ALA A 97 -14.50 -14.30 -9.83
C ALA A 97 -13.07 -14.00 -10.30
N ASP A 98 -12.69 -14.61 -11.42
CA ASP A 98 -11.47 -14.30 -12.13
C ASP A 98 -11.65 -13.01 -12.94
N ALA A 99 -10.67 -12.13 -12.91
CA ALA A 99 -10.67 -10.95 -13.77
C ALA A 99 -10.60 -11.35 -15.26
N ARG A 100 -11.12 -10.49 -16.14
CA ARG A 100 -11.00 -10.73 -17.60
C ARG A 100 -9.57 -11.06 -18.00
N GLY A 101 -9.38 -12.03 -18.89
CA GLY A 101 -8.05 -12.48 -19.34
C GLY A 101 -7.19 -13.14 -18.27
N SER A 102 -7.80 -13.61 -17.17
CA SER A 102 -7.10 -14.38 -16.15
C SER A 102 -7.89 -15.63 -15.75
N GLY A 103 -7.21 -16.64 -15.20
CA GLY A 103 -7.83 -17.90 -14.81
C GLY A 103 -8.66 -18.52 -15.93
N ASP A 104 -9.95 -18.80 -15.66
CA ASP A 104 -10.89 -19.35 -16.63
C ASP A 104 -11.74 -18.27 -17.35
N SER A 105 -11.47 -16.98 -17.10
CA SER A 105 -12.18 -15.86 -17.74
C SER A 105 -11.66 -15.59 -19.14
N GLU A 106 -12.59 -15.21 -20.03
CA GLU A 106 -12.27 -14.76 -21.40
C GLU A 106 -11.77 -13.30 -21.42
N GLY A 107 -11.39 -12.83 -22.60
CA GLY A 107 -10.99 -11.46 -22.86
C GLY A 107 -9.49 -11.21 -22.65
N GLU A 108 -9.13 -9.94 -22.57
CA GLU A 108 -7.75 -9.49 -22.35
C GLU A 108 -7.60 -8.85 -20.99
N TYR A 109 -6.60 -9.27 -20.25
CA TYR A 109 -6.28 -8.69 -18.95
C TYR A 109 -5.85 -7.23 -19.10
N CYS A 110 -6.43 -6.35 -18.31
CA CYS A 110 -6.19 -4.90 -18.40
C CYS A 110 -5.71 -4.24 -17.10
N TYR A 111 -5.30 -5.03 -16.13
CA TYR A 111 -4.68 -4.56 -14.89
C TYR A 111 -5.45 -3.42 -14.20
N GLN A 112 -6.62 -3.73 -13.66
CA GLN A 112 -7.51 -2.75 -13.00
C GLN A 112 -7.95 -1.57 -13.89
N GLY A 113 -7.80 -1.72 -15.20
CA GLY A 113 -8.25 -0.71 -16.16
C GLY A 113 -9.78 -0.57 -16.22
N PRO A 114 -10.29 0.43 -16.96
CA PRO A 114 -11.72 0.73 -16.98
C PRO A 114 -12.64 -0.45 -17.30
N LYS A 115 -12.27 -1.33 -18.21
CA LYS A 115 -13.08 -2.52 -18.55
C LYS A 115 -13.22 -3.49 -17.38
N GLU A 116 -12.16 -3.70 -16.62
CA GLU A 116 -12.20 -4.57 -15.43
C GLU A 116 -13.08 -3.96 -14.32
N GLN A 117 -13.07 -2.63 -14.20
CA GLN A 117 -13.93 -1.91 -13.28
C GLN A 117 -15.41 -2.06 -13.67
N GLU A 118 -15.72 -1.94 -14.96
CA GLU A 118 -17.06 -2.17 -15.52
C GLU A 118 -17.52 -3.60 -15.34
N ASP A 119 -16.65 -4.59 -15.52
CA ASP A 119 -16.96 -6.00 -15.25
C ASP A 119 -17.38 -6.21 -13.80
N GLY A 120 -16.64 -5.61 -12.85
CA GLY A 120 -16.98 -5.68 -11.42
C GLY A 120 -18.40 -5.14 -11.15
N HIS A 121 -18.79 -4.04 -11.81
CA HIS A 121 -20.16 -3.55 -11.74
C HIS A 121 -21.15 -4.61 -12.26
N ASP A 122 -20.89 -5.18 -13.44
CA ASP A 122 -21.80 -6.14 -14.08
C ASP A 122 -21.92 -7.43 -13.26
N ILE A 123 -20.85 -7.87 -12.61
CA ILE A 123 -20.88 -9.03 -11.70
C ILE A 123 -21.76 -8.74 -10.49
N ILE A 124 -21.67 -7.56 -9.87
CA ILE A 124 -22.55 -7.17 -8.74
C ILE A 124 -24.03 -7.22 -9.17
N GLU A 125 -24.38 -6.63 -10.32
CA GLU A 125 -25.76 -6.62 -10.80
C GLU A 125 -26.24 -8.03 -11.21
N TRP A 126 -25.36 -8.86 -11.77
CA TRP A 126 -25.66 -10.25 -12.02
C TRP A 126 -25.94 -11.04 -10.74
N MET A 127 -25.13 -10.81 -9.68
CA MET A 127 -25.35 -11.44 -8.37
C MET A 127 -26.69 -11.05 -7.78
N ALA A 128 -27.03 -9.77 -7.82
CA ALA A 128 -28.29 -9.25 -7.30
C ALA A 128 -29.53 -9.83 -8.01
N ALA A 129 -29.41 -10.16 -9.30
CA ALA A 129 -30.48 -10.77 -10.10
C ALA A 129 -30.64 -12.28 -9.87
N GLN A 130 -29.79 -12.92 -9.08
CA GLN A 130 -29.87 -14.37 -8.87
C GLN A 130 -30.97 -14.75 -7.87
N PRO A 131 -31.63 -15.93 -8.06
CA PRO A 131 -32.75 -16.35 -7.20
C PRO A 131 -32.34 -16.69 -5.75
N TRP A 132 -31.07 -16.69 -5.44
CA TRP A 132 -30.52 -16.90 -4.12
C TRP A 132 -30.06 -15.60 -3.43
N CYS A 133 -30.06 -14.46 -4.13
CA CYS A 133 -29.60 -13.17 -3.60
C CYS A 133 -30.79 -12.34 -3.12
N ASP A 134 -30.65 -11.66 -1.99
CA ASP A 134 -31.65 -10.74 -1.44
C ASP A 134 -31.56 -9.32 -2.00
N GLY A 135 -30.60 -9.08 -2.95
CA GLY A 135 -30.34 -7.77 -3.55
C GLY A 135 -29.34 -6.91 -2.78
N ASN A 136 -28.80 -7.37 -1.64
CA ASN A 136 -27.76 -6.67 -0.89
C ASN A 136 -26.41 -7.29 -1.18
N CYS A 137 -25.54 -6.57 -1.88
CA CYS A 137 -24.20 -7.02 -2.21
C CYS A 137 -23.13 -6.24 -1.45
N GLY A 138 -22.06 -6.93 -1.10
CA GLY A 138 -20.81 -6.35 -0.58
C GLY A 138 -19.62 -6.91 -1.34
N MET A 139 -18.43 -6.41 -1.05
CA MET A 139 -17.19 -6.94 -1.62
C MET A 139 -16.21 -7.31 -0.51
N LEU A 140 -15.43 -8.35 -0.75
CA LEU A 140 -14.49 -8.92 0.21
C LEU A 140 -13.16 -9.20 -0.48
N GLY A 141 -12.07 -9.02 0.23
CA GLY A 141 -10.76 -9.41 -0.27
C GLY A 141 -9.64 -8.44 0.11
N MET A 142 -8.41 -8.93 -0.01
CA MET A 142 -7.19 -8.23 0.37
C MET A 142 -6.40 -7.83 -0.88
N SER A 143 -5.58 -6.77 -0.77
CA SER A 143 -4.61 -6.36 -1.79
C SER A 143 -5.29 -6.02 -3.12
N TYR A 144 -5.05 -6.76 -4.19
CA TYR A 144 -5.71 -6.52 -5.49
C TYR A 144 -7.23 -6.59 -5.39
N PHE A 145 -7.78 -7.59 -4.69
CA PHE A 145 -9.21 -7.68 -4.42
C PHE A 145 -9.73 -6.42 -3.71
N ALA A 146 -8.95 -5.86 -2.80
CA ALA A 146 -9.33 -4.66 -2.05
C ALA A 146 -9.29 -3.40 -2.90
N VAL A 147 -8.30 -3.25 -3.78
CA VAL A 147 -8.24 -2.14 -4.75
C VAL A 147 -9.46 -2.18 -5.68
N MET A 148 -9.83 -3.38 -6.15
CA MET A 148 -11.03 -3.55 -7.00
C MET A 148 -12.32 -3.14 -6.29
N GLN A 149 -12.42 -3.25 -4.97
CA GLN A 149 -13.59 -2.77 -4.22
C GLN A 149 -13.80 -1.27 -4.40
N TYR A 150 -12.75 -0.47 -4.30
CA TYR A 150 -12.84 0.98 -4.57
C TYR A 150 -13.22 1.25 -6.02
N MET A 151 -12.57 0.55 -6.96
CA MET A 151 -12.79 0.75 -8.39
C MET A 151 -14.24 0.42 -8.79
N VAL A 152 -14.78 -0.69 -8.28
CA VAL A 152 -16.17 -1.09 -8.52
C VAL A 152 -17.15 -0.16 -7.80
N ALA A 153 -16.88 0.23 -6.56
CA ALA A 153 -17.72 1.19 -5.83
C ALA A 153 -17.82 2.54 -6.55
N ALA A 154 -16.73 2.98 -7.20
CA ALA A 154 -16.71 4.19 -8.01
C ALA A 154 -17.53 4.08 -9.31
N GLN A 155 -17.84 2.86 -9.78
CA GLN A 155 -18.80 2.62 -10.88
C GLN A 155 -20.26 2.69 -10.41
N GLN A 156 -20.52 2.75 -9.11
CA GLN A 156 -21.81 2.92 -8.45
C GLN A 156 -22.87 1.86 -8.83
N PRO A 157 -22.58 0.55 -8.79
CA PRO A 157 -23.61 -0.45 -9.03
C PRO A 157 -24.71 -0.34 -7.97
N PRO A 158 -25.99 -0.29 -8.36
CA PRO A 158 -27.12 -0.02 -7.45
C PRO A 158 -27.24 -1.00 -6.27
N HIS A 159 -26.81 -2.23 -6.46
CA HIS A 159 -26.93 -3.28 -5.44
C HIS A 159 -25.69 -3.42 -4.54
N LEU A 160 -24.58 -2.70 -4.80
CA LEU A 160 -23.43 -2.68 -3.90
C LEU A 160 -23.72 -1.75 -2.71
N LYS A 161 -23.81 -2.30 -1.50
CA LYS A 161 -24.22 -1.59 -0.29
C LYS A 161 -23.10 -1.25 0.68
N ALA A 162 -22.03 -2.03 0.71
CA ALA A 162 -20.89 -1.80 1.59
C ALA A 162 -19.63 -2.52 1.08
N ILE A 163 -18.44 -2.00 1.44
CA ILE A 163 -17.16 -2.59 1.09
C ILE A 163 -16.23 -2.69 2.30
N VAL A 164 -15.28 -3.64 2.23
CA VAL A 164 -14.20 -3.82 3.21
C VAL A 164 -12.86 -3.94 2.46
N PRO A 165 -12.28 -2.84 1.97
CA PRO A 165 -10.98 -2.87 1.32
C PRO A 165 -9.87 -3.14 2.36
N TYR A 166 -9.46 -4.40 2.45
CA TYR A 166 -8.45 -4.88 3.37
C TYR A 166 -7.07 -4.82 2.72
N GLU A 167 -6.12 -4.03 3.28
CA GLU A 167 -4.79 -3.85 2.69
C GLU A 167 -4.85 -3.35 1.23
N ALA A 168 -5.49 -2.21 1.00
CA ALA A 168 -5.62 -1.60 -0.32
C ALA A 168 -4.72 -0.39 -0.48
N LEU A 169 -4.11 -0.25 -1.65
CA LEU A 169 -3.50 1.01 -2.08
C LEU A 169 -4.54 1.90 -2.79
N THR A 170 -4.28 3.19 -2.86
CA THR A 170 -5.13 4.17 -3.52
C THR A 170 -4.42 4.98 -4.61
N ASP A 171 -3.11 5.08 -4.55
CA ASP A 171 -2.27 5.69 -5.60
C ASP A 171 -1.34 4.63 -6.21
N ARG A 172 -1.62 4.26 -7.46
CA ARG A 172 -0.86 3.23 -8.17
C ARG A 172 0.59 3.65 -8.41
N TYR A 173 0.84 4.92 -8.64
CA TYR A 173 2.18 5.43 -8.85
C TYR A 173 2.96 5.45 -7.53
N ARG A 174 2.51 6.27 -6.54
CA ARG A 174 3.28 6.61 -5.31
C ARG A 174 3.30 5.52 -4.25
N GLN A 175 2.30 4.63 -4.23
CA GLN A 175 2.18 3.60 -3.19
C GLN A 175 2.59 2.21 -3.68
N SER A 176 2.99 2.05 -4.94
CA SER A 176 3.18 0.73 -5.50
C SER A 176 4.31 0.65 -6.51
N VAL A 177 4.24 1.40 -7.61
CA VAL A 177 5.19 1.24 -8.72
C VAL A 177 6.44 2.10 -8.53
N TYR A 178 6.26 3.39 -8.19
CA TYR A 178 7.33 4.36 -8.04
C TYR A 178 7.27 5.10 -6.70
N HIS A 179 7.89 4.54 -5.67
CA HIS A 179 7.98 5.22 -4.39
C HIS A 179 8.94 6.42 -4.50
N GLY A 180 8.43 7.62 -4.28
CA GLY A 180 9.23 8.84 -4.42
C GLY A 180 9.94 8.99 -5.78
N GLY A 181 9.41 8.35 -6.84
CA GLY A 181 10.03 8.34 -8.17
C GLY A 181 11.05 7.23 -8.41
N LEU A 182 11.25 6.30 -7.46
CA LEU A 182 12.10 5.13 -7.58
C LEU A 182 11.25 3.90 -7.94
N LEU A 183 11.58 3.19 -9.02
CA LEU A 183 10.89 1.97 -9.40
C LEU A 183 11.10 0.88 -8.35
N ASN A 184 10.00 0.32 -7.85
CA ASN A 184 9.98 -0.80 -6.90
C ASN A 184 10.27 -2.12 -7.63
N GLU A 185 11.50 -2.30 -8.09
CA GLU A 185 11.90 -3.41 -8.95
C GLU A 185 11.76 -4.76 -8.25
N GLY A 186 12.19 -4.87 -6.98
CA GLY A 186 12.23 -6.12 -6.26
C GLY A 186 10.85 -6.74 -6.06
N PHE A 187 9.86 -5.94 -5.65
CA PHE A 187 8.49 -6.41 -5.48
C PHE A 187 7.87 -6.86 -6.79
N TRP A 188 7.94 -6.03 -7.83
CA TRP A 188 7.24 -6.30 -9.09
C TRP A 188 7.86 -7.45 -9.90
N HIS A 189 9.15 -7.67 -9.73
CA HIS A 189 9.78 -8.87 -10.28
C HIS A 189 9.20 -10.16 -9.69
N GLN A 190 9.01 -10.19 -8.38
CA GLN A 190 8.47 -11.37 -7.69
C GLN A 190 6.97 -11.49 -7.88
N TRP A 191 6.22 -10.37 -7.81
CA TRP A 191 4.78 -10.35 -7.87
C TRP A 191 4.21 -10.92 -9.17
N TRP A 192 4.84 -10.67 -10.32
CA TRP A 192 4.38 -11.19 -11.60
C TRP A 192 4.29 -12.71 -11.63
N GLY A 193 5.14 -13.41 -10.90
CA GLY A 193 5.10 -14.87 -10.79
C GLY A 193 3.87 -15.43 -10.05
N HIS A 194 3.02 -14.58 -9.47
CA HIS A 194 1.82 -14.97 -8.72
C HIS A 194 0.52 -14.71 -9.49
N VAL A 195 0.61 -14.13 -10.66
CA VAL A 195 -0.54 -13.71 -11.45
C VAL A 195 -1.02 -14.87 -12.31
N SER A 196 -2.31 -15.19 -12.25
CA SER A 196 -2.91 -16.24 -13.09
C SER A 196 -3.31 -15.72 -14.49
N VAL A 197 -2.38 -15.00 -15.12
CA VAL A 197 -2.56 -14.43 -16.45
C VAL A 197 -1.58 -15.08 -17.40
N ASP A 198 -2.08 -15.67 -18.47
CA ASP A 198 -1.26 -16.27 -19.53
C ASP A 198 -1.33 -15.43 -20.81
N GLY A 199 -0.18 -15.27 -21.45
CA GLY A 199 -0.10 -14.64 -22.77
C GLY A 199 -0.44 -13.16 -22.83
N MET A 200 -0.40 -12.42 -21.70
CA MET A 200 -0.65 -10.98 -21.69
C MET A 200 0.27 -10.23 -22.67
N THR A 201 -0.33 -9.34 -23.43
CA THR A 201 0.39 -8.36 -24.25
C THR A 201 0.54 -7.05 -23.46
N PRO A 202 1.71 -6.36 -23.51
CA PRO A 202 1.85 -5.08 -22.88
C PRO A 202 0.73 -4.11 -23.27
N LEU A 203 0.16 -3.41 -22.28
CA LEU A 203 -0.94 -2.45 -22.50
C LEU A 203 -0.51 -1.28 -23.36
N SER A 204 0.78 -0.93 -23.33
CA SER A 204 1.37 0.09 -24.20
C SER A 204 1.23 -0.22 -25.70
N PHE A 205 1.14 -1.49 -26.10
CA PHE A 205 0.97 -1.86 -27.51
C PHE A 205 -0.38 -1.43 -28.09
N ALA A 206 -1.42 -1.32 -27.28
CA ALA A 206 -2.70 -0.78 -27.69
C ALA A 206 -2.81 0.76 -27.54
N ARG A 207 -1.91 1.37 -26.76
CA ARG A 207 -1.99 2.79 -26.38
C ARG A 207 -1.01 3.68 -27.15
N LEU A 208 0.11 3.14 -27.56
CA LEU A 208 1.21 3.86 -28.23
C LEU A 208 1.40 3.34 -29.64
N SER A 209 1.88 4.19 -30.53
CA SER A 209 2.30 3.74 -31.85
C SER A 209 3.57 2.86 -31.75
N PRO A 210 3.77 1.90 -32.68
CA PRO A 210 5.01 1.12 -32.73
C PRO A 210 6.27 1.98 -32.74
N GLN A 211 6.23 3.12 -33.43
CA GLN A 211 7.35 4.08 -33.51
C GLN A 211 7.62 4.73 -32.14
N ASP A 212 6.59 5.14 -31.41
CA ASP A 212 6.75 5.70 -30.07
C ASP A 212 7.35 4.67 -29.09
N ILE A 213 6.90 3.41 -29.18
CA ILE A 213 7.44 2.32 -28.37
C ILE A 213 8.93 2.13 -28.68
N GLU A 214 9.29 2.03 -29.95
CA GLU A 214 10.70 1.85 -30.39
C GLU A 214 11.58 3.00 -29.87
N GLN A 215 11.14 4.25 -30.03
CA GLN A 215 11.87 5.42 -29.55
C GLN A 215 12.04 5.44 -28.02
N ARG A 216 10.99 5.10 -27.27
CA ARG A 216 11.05 5.03 -25.80
C ARG A 216 11.98 3.91 -25.35
N VAL A 217 11.87 2.72 -25.94
CA VAL A 217 12.75 1.56 -25.64
C VAL A 217 14.20 1.90 -25.96
N ALA A 218 14.49 2.48 -27.13
CA ALA A 218 15.85 2.88 -27.50
C ALA A 218 16.45 3.87 -26.49
N ARG A 219 15.68 4.88 -26.07
CA ARG A 219 16.11 5.85 -25.04
C ARG A 219 16.37 5.17 -23.69
N LEU A 220 15.48 4.26 -23.25
CA LEU A 220 15.64 3.54 -21.99
C LEU A 220 16.85 2.61 -22.01
N MET A 221 17.11 1.93 -23.13
CA MET A 221 18.29 1.06 -23.30
C MET A 221 19.61 1.82 -23.12
N GLU A 222 19.62 3.11 -23.40
CA GLU A 222 20.78 3.98 -23.20
C GLU A 222 20.84 4.61 -21.79
N SER A 223 19.78 4.47 -20.99
CA SER A 223 19.75 5.03 -19.64
C SER A 223 20.73 4.29 -18.71
N PRO A 224 21.38 5.00 -17.78
CA PRO A 224 22.29 4.37 -16.83
C PRO A 224 21.61 3.25 -16.02
N GLU A 225 20.38 3.43 -15.60
CA GLU A 225 19.63 2.44 -14.80
C GLU A 225 19.47 1.11 -15.55
N VAL A 226 19.14 1.14 -16.83
CA VAL A 226 18.96 -0.09 -17.64
C VAL A 226 20.32 -0.71 -17.98
N ARG A 227 21.36 0.10 -18.23
CA ARG A 227 22.71 -0.40 -18.49
C ARG A 227 23.32 -1.15 -17.29
N HIS A 228 22.94 -0.78 -16.07
CA HIS A 228 23.39 -1.42 -14.84
C HIS A 228 22.47 -2.54 -14.31
N SER A 229 21.27 -2.69 -14.88
CA SER A 229 20.34 -3.76 -14.53
C SER A 229 20.12 -4.72 -15.70
N PRO A 230 20.80 -5.89 -15.71
CA PRO A 230 20.51 -6.93 -16.71
C PRO A 230 19.05 -7.33 -16.78
N TYR A 231 18.36 -7.25 -15.63
CA TYR A 231 16.94 -7.56 -15.54
C TYR A 231 16.07 -6.56 -16.29
N LEU A 232 16.25 -5.25 -16.08
CA LEU A 232 15.53 -4.21 -16.81
C LEU A 232 15.83 -4.26 -18.31
N HIS A 233 17.10 -4.52 -18.68
CA HIS A 233 17.49 -4.73 -20.08
C HIS A 233 16.72 -5.89 -20.72
N ILE A 234 16.62 -7.03 -20.04
CA ILE A 234 15.86 -8.20 -20.49
C ILE A 234 14.37 -7.87 -20.66
N GLN A 235 13.79 -7.11 -19.74
CA GLN A 235 12.37 -6.73 -19.80
C GLN A 235 12.08 -5.85 -21.02
N LEU A 236 12.93 -4.88 -21.33
CA LEU A 236 12.79 -4.04 -22.51
C LEU A 236 12.98 -4.82 -23.82
N LYS A 237 13.88 -5.81 -23.82
CA LYS A 237 14.14 -6.65 -25.00
C LYS A 237 13.05 -7.72 -25.23
N TYR A 238 12.43 -8.21 -24.14
CA TYR A 238 11.43 -9.27 -24.17
C TYR A 238 10.15 -8.85 -23.42
N PRO A 239 9.38 -7.90 -23.97
CA PRO A 239 8.28 -7.24 -23.27
C PRO A 239 7.20 -8.18 -22.73
N LYS A 240 7.01 -9.36 -23.34
CA LYS A 240 6.03 -10.36 -22.90
C LYS A 240 6.46 -11.20 -21.70
N LYS A 241 7.70 -11.06 -21.19
CA LYS A 241 8.13 -11.78 -19.98
C LYS A 241 7.47 -11.23 -18.71
N ASN A 242 7.39 -9.91 -18.58
CA ASN A 242 6.61 -9.23 -17.57
C ASN A 242 6.00 -7.97 -18.23
N PRO A 243 4.83 -8.11 -18.86
CA PRO A 243 4.23 -7.04 -19.64
C PRO A 243 3.97 -5.76 -18.84
N LEU A 244 3.59 -5.90 -17.57
CA LEU A 244 3.34 -4.75 -16.70
C LEU A 244 4.61 -4.00 -16.37
N LEU A 245 5.71 -4.69 -16.06
CA LEU A 245 6.98 -4.03 -15.82
C LEU A 245 7.48 -3.30 -17.07
N PHE A 246 7.27 -3.88 -18.26
CA PHE A 246 7.56 -3.20 -19.52
C PHE A 246 6.73 -1.90 -19.65
N ASP A 247 5.42 -1.96 -19.38
CA ASP A 247 4.55 -0.79 -19.44
C ASP A 247 5.00 0.30 -18.44
N TRP A 248 5.38 -0.08 -17.23
CA TRP A 248 5.84 0.88 -16.23
C TRP A 248 7.18 1.54 -16.60
N LEU A 249 8.07 0.79 -17.21
CA LEU A 249 9.32 1.38 -17.73
C LEU A 249 9.06 2.41 -18.83
N LEU A 250 8.04 2.18 -19.67
CA LEU A 250 7.63 3.15 -20.69
C LEU A 250 6.86 4.36 -20.11
N GLU A 251 6.31 4.24 -18.91
CA GLU A 251 5.52 5.27 -18.21
C GLU A 251 6.18 5.63 -16.87
N PRO A 252 7.39 6.24 -16.86
CA PRO A 252 8.16 6.47 -15.62
C PRO A 252 7.63 7.62 -14.76
N PHE A 253 6.61 8.33 -15.21
CA PHE A 253 6.03 9.49 -14.55
C PHE A 253 4.56 9.28 -14.21
N ASP A 254 4.11 9.97 -13.17
CA ASP A 254 2.68 10.01 -12.81
C ASP A 254 1.88 10.65 -13.96
N GLY A 255 0.85 9.94 -14.38
CA GLY A 255 0.07 10.34 -15.56
C GLY A 255 -1.17 9.48 -15.78
N PRO A 256 -1.87 9.67 -16.92
CA PRO A 256 -3.14 9.02 -17.21
C PRO A 256 -3.14 7.50 -17.05
N PHE A 257 -2.02 6.84 -17.38
CA PHE A 257 -1.86 5.40 -17.19
C PHE A 257 -2.08 4.96 -15.74
N TYR A 258 -1.55 5.72 -14.78
CA TYR A 258 -1.71 5.45 -13.35
C TYR A 258 -3.04 5.99 -12.81
N TRP A 259 -3.49 7.15 -13.30
CA TRP A 259 -4.69 7.82 -12.80
C TRP A 259 -5.96 6.99 -12.97
N GLU A 260 -6.11 6.31 -14.10
CA GLU A 260 -7.25 5.42 -14.36
C GLU A 260 -7.24 4.14 -13.51
N ARG A 261 -6.12 3.87 -12.81
CA ARG A 261 -5.88 2.73 -11.92
C ARG A 261 -5.67 3.13 -10.45
N SER A 262 -5.95 4.39 -10.13
CA SER A 262 -5.72 4.95 -8.79
C SER A 262 -7.02 5.38 -8.13
N PRO A 263 -7.51 4.65 -7.14
CA PRO A 263 -8.77 4.95 -6.45
C PRO A 263 -8.87 6.37 -5.92
N TYR A 264 -7.75 7.01 -5.49
CA TYR A 264 -7.80 8.36 -4.94
C TYR A 264 -8.39 9.40 -5.91
N ARG A 265 -8.36 9.11 -7.20
CA ARG A 265 -8.95 9.96 -8.25
C ARG A 265 -10.48 9.85 -8.36
N MET A 266 -11.08 8.91 -7.63
CA MET A 266 -12.50 8.55 -7.73
C MET A 266 -13.21 8.54 -6.37
N PHE A 267 -12.58 9.01 -5.30
CA PHE A 267 -13.18 8.98 -3.96
C PHE A 267 -14.51 9.73 -3.88
N ASP A 268 -14.65 10.80 -4.68
CA ASP A 268 -15.88 11.56 -4.79
C ASP A 268 -17.08 10.75 -5.33
N ARG A 269 -16.82 9.61 -5.97
CA ARG A 269 -17.86 8.69 -6.48
C ARG A 269 -18.20 7.58 -5.48
N ILE A 270 -17.37 7.32 -4.48
CA ILE A 270 -17.61 6.28 -3.48
C ILE A 270 -18.53 6.84 -2.40
N ARG A 271 -19.81 6.43 -2.42
CA ARG A 271 -20.87 6.93 -1.54
C ARG A 271 -21.41 5.88 -0.58
N ILE A 272 -20.84 4.70 -0.58
CA ILE A 272 -21.28 3.56 0.23
C ILE A 272 -20.39 3.37 1.46
N PRO A 273 -20.93 2.76 2.53
CA PRO A 273 -20.18 2.43 3.74
C PRO A 273 -18.89 1.67 3.45
N THR A 274 -17.77 2.14 4.04
CA THR A 274 -16.44 1.62 3.77
C THR A 274 -15.69 1.31 5.07
N PHE A 275 -15.30 0.04 5.26
CA PHE A 275 -14.46 -0.38 6.39
C PHE A 275 -13.02 -0.62 5.92
N LEU A 276 -12.15 0.32 6.22
CA LEU A 276 -10.74 0.32 5.86
C LEU A 276 -9.93 -0.50 6.85
N VAL A 277 -9.13 -1.44 6.37
CA VAL A 277 -8.27 -2.26 7.23
C VAL A 277 -6.85 -2.30 6.69
N THR A 278 -5.85 -2.01 7.54
CA THR A 278 -4.44 -2.04 7.15
C THR A 278 -3.53 -2.39 8.33
N ARG A 279 -2.23 -2.52 8.08
CA ARG A 279 -1.19 -2.84 9.06
C ARG A 279 -0.06 -1.83 9.05
N TRP A 280 0.50 -1.52 10.21
CA TRP A 280 1.68 -0.65 10.30
C TRP A 280 2.90 -1.21 9.54
N THR A 281 3.02 -2.54 9.42
CA THR A 281 4.09 -3.19 8.66
C THR A 281 3.93 -3.12 7.14
N SER A 282 2.76 -2.71 6.64
CA SER A 282 2.46 -2.58 5.20
C SER A 282 2.85 -1.22 4.61
N TRP A 283 3.79 -0.50 5.24
CA TRP A 283 4.20 0.85 4.83
C TRP A 283 4.67 0.94 3.36
N ALA A 284 5.16 -0.16 2.79
CA ALA A 284 5.68 -0.15 1.42
C ALA A 284 4.58 -0.13 0.34
N VAL A 285 3.34 -0.60 0.62
CA VAL A 285 2.28 -0.67 -0.41
C VAL A 285 0.92 -0.18 0.07
N HIS A 286 0.45 -0.65 1.24
CA HIS A 286 -0.97 -0.54 1.58
C HIS A 286 -1.28 0.50 2.66
N LEU A 287 -0.32 0.81 3.54
CA LEU A 287 -0.57 1.63 4.73
C LEU A 287 -1.11 3.02 4.38
N ALA A 288 -0.40 3.76 3.53
CA ALA A 288 -0.77 5.12 3.16
C ALA A 288 -2.14 5.19 2.48
N GLY A 289 -2.49 4.17 1.67
CA GLY A 289 -3.78 4.11 0.98
C GLY A 289 -4.98 4.07 1.92
N ALA A 290 -4.87 3.40 3.06
CA ALA A 290 -5.96 3.35 4.03
C ALA A 290 -6.24 4.72 4.67
N PHE A 291 -5.19 5.47 5.02
CA PHE A 291 -5.33 6.83 5.56
C PHE A 291 -5.83 7.81 4.50
N GLU A 292 -5.30 7.73 3.29
CA GLU A 292 -5.74 8.57 2.18
C GLU A 292 -7.23 8.33 1.85
N ALA A 293 -7.67 7.06 1.83
CA ALA A 293 -9.07 6.71 1.65
C ALA A 293 -9.95 7.18 2.83
N TYR A 294 -9.44 7.09 4.06
CA TYR A 294 -10.16 7.60 5.22
C TYR A 294 -10.37 9.12 5.16
N GLU A 295 -9.36 9.87 4.72
CA GLU A 295 -9.47 11.32 4.53
C GLU A 295 -10.37 11.69 3.33
N GLY A 296 -10.30 10.91 2.22
CA GLY A 296 -10.88 11.30 0.94
C GLY A 296 -12.31 10.81 0.67
N ILE A 297 -12.74 9.68 1.27
CA ILE A 297 -14.08 9.12 1.04
C ILE A 297 -15.09 9.81 1.96
N ASP A 298 -16.16 10.37 1.37
CA ASP A 298 -17.27 11.00 2.10
C ASP A 298 -18.46 10.04 2.17
N ALA A 299 -18.35 9.04 3.06
CA ALA A 299 -19.37 8.04 3.36
C ALA A 299 -19.20 7.54 4.81
N PRO A 300 -20.19 6.83 5.39
CA PRO A 300 -19.99 6.15 6.67
C PRO A 300 -18.77 5.24 6.59
N LYS A 301 -17.84 5.39 7.52
CA LYS A 301 -16.55 4.68 7.43
C LYS A 301 -15.97 4.30 8.77
N LYS A 302 -15.18 3.23 8.76
CA LYS A 302 -14.34 2.77 9.87
C LYS A 302 -12.91 2.56 9.37
N LEU A 303 -11.94 2.73 10.25
CA LEU A 303 -10.53 2.42 9.99
C LEU A 303 -9.98 1.55 11.11
N LEU A 304 -9.41 0.41 10.76
CA LEU A 304 -8.64 -0.45 11.65
C LEU A 304 -7.19 -0.50 11.19
N VAL A 305 -6.27 -0.08 12.04
CA VAL A 305 -4.83 -0.22 11.80
C VAL A 305 -4.25 -1.15 12.84
N MET A 306 -3.75 -2.29 12.38
CA MET A 306 -3.23 -3.36 13.22
C MET A 306 -1.73 -3.59 13.00
N GLU A 307 -1.17 -4.56 13.69
CA GLU A 307 0.18 -5.05 13.49
C GLU A 307 0.16 -6.57 13.34
N THR A 308 1.13 -7.10 12.65
CA THR A 308 1.44 -8.53 12.68
C THR A 308 2.87 -8.73 13.19
N PRO A 309 3.18 -9.84 13.84
CA PRO A 309 4.49 -10.09 14.43
C PRO A 309 5.64 -10.06 13.41
N SER A 310 5.35 -10.15 12.12
CA SER A 310 6.33 -10.18 11.05
C SER A 310 5.74 -9.61 9.77
N ARG A 311 6.55 -8.89 8.96
CA ARG A 311 6.20 -8.50 7.59
C ARG A 311 5.85 -9.69 6.70
N LEU A 312 6.49 -10.82 6.99
CA LEU A 312 6.27 -12.12 6.36
C LEU A 312 5.34 -12.98 7.21
N GLY A 313 4.62 -12.38 8.17
CA GLY A 313 3.62 -13.07 8.98
C GLY A 313 2.61 -13.78 8.12
N PRO A 314 1.82 -14.71 8.70
CA PRO A 314 0.82 -15.42 7.92
C PRO A 314 -0.04 -14.40 7.20
N LEU A 315 -0.13 -14.49 5.88
CA LEU A 315 -1.02 -13.72 5.03
C LEU A 315 -2.50 -14.12 5.28
N ARG A 316 -2.80 -14.64 6.46
CA ARG A 316 -4.15 -14.92 6.95
C ARG A 316 -4.57 -13.92 8.05
N PRO A 317 -4.45 -12.62 7.82
CA PRO A 317 -4.99 -11.65 8.78
C PRO A 317 -6.52 -11.74 8.88
N TRP A 318 -7.15 -12.39 7.92
CA TRP A 318 -8.58 -12.63 7.91
C TRP A 318 -9.09 -13.37 9.13
N THR A 319 -8.44 -14.47 9.51
CA THR A 319 -8.90 -15.34 10.60
C THR A 319 -9.04 -14.60 11.91
N ASP A 320 -8.18 -13.60 12.11
CA ASP A 320 -8.18 -12.81 13.34
C ASP A 320 -9.22 -11.69 13.33
N HIS A 321 -9.75 -11.32 12.13
CA HIS A 321 -10.66 -10.19 11.97
C HIS A 321 -11.96 -10.51 11.23
N HIS A 322 -12.22 -11.77 10.91
CA HIS A 322 -13.47 -12.22 10.30
C HIS A 322 -14.69 -11.77 11.09
N ASP A 323 -14.62 -11.81 12.42
CA ASP A 323 -15.71 -11.40 13.30
C ASP A 323 -16.05 -9.90 13.12
N LEU A 324 -15.04 -9.03 12.96
CA LEU A 324 -15.25 -7.60 12.73
C LEU A 324 -15.82 -7.32 11.35
N ILE A 325 -15.35 -8.06 10.33
CA ILE A 325 -15.86 -7.96 8.96
C ILE A 325 -17.31 -8.45 8.92
N LEU A 326 -17.61 -9.56 9.61
CA LEU A 326 -18.97 -10.07 9.75
C LEU A 326 -19.87 -9.05 10.45
N ARG A 327 -19.38 -8.44 11.54
CA ARG A 327 -20.11 -7.40 12.29
C ARG A 327 -20.46 -6.21 11.41
N TRP A 328 -19.55 -5.79 10.52
CA TRP A 328 -19.77 -4.76 9.52
C TRP A 328 -20.86 -5.15 8.51
N TYR A 329 -20.76 -6.35 7.92
CA TYR A 329 -21.71 -6.79 6.91
C TYR A 329 -23.09 -7.17 7.50
N ASP A 330 -23.14 -7.72 8.70
CA ASP A 330 -24.42 -7.94 9.40
C ASP A 330 -25.18 -6.63 9.62
N HIS A 331 -24.48 -5.54 9.92
CA HIS A 331 -25.08 -4.22 10.03
C HIS A 331 -25.58 -3.71 8.67
N TRP A 332 -24.69 -3.64 7.66
CA TRP A 332 -25.02 -2.95 6.40
C TRP A 332 -25.80 -3.80 5.40
N LEU A 333 -25.64 -5.12 5.38
CA LEU A 333 -26.32 -6.00 4.43
C LEU A 333 -27.53 -6.72 5.01
N LYS A 334 -27.55 -6.98 6.33
CA LYS A 334 -28.65 -7.66 7.00
C LYS A 334 -29.50 -6.75 7.89
N GLY A 335 -29.12 -5.48 8.04
CA GLY A 335 -29.83 -4.51 8.88
C GLY A 335 -29.79 -4.83 10.38
N LYS A 336 -28.81 -5.63 10.84
CA LYS A 336 -28.71 -5.95 12.26
C LYS A 336 -28.12 -4.79 13.04
N ASP A 337 -28.66 -4.54 14.21
CA ASP A 337 -28.01 -3.65 15.17
C ASP A 337 -26.85 -4.39 15.85
N THR A 338 -25.65 -4.12 15.40
CA THR A 338 -24.43 -4.73 15.93
C THR A 338 -23.66 -3.78 16.86
N GLY A 339 -24.19 -2.59 17.11
CA GLY A 339 -23.52 -1.53 17.90
C GLY A 339 -22.19 -1.04 17.31
N TYR A 340 -21.79 -1.56 16.13
CA TYR A 340 -20.46 -1.23 15.59
C TYR A 340 -20.33 0.23 15.17
N MET A 341 -21.41 0.82 14.65
CA MET A 341 -21.41 2.21 14.19
C MET A 341 -21.43 3.22 15.34
N ASP A 342 -21.77 2.81 16.58
CA ASP A 342 -21.76 3.65 17.76
C ASP A 342 -20.34 3.81 18.35
N GLU A 343 -19.44 2.88 18.02
CA GLU A 343 -18.03 2.93 18.43
C GLU A 343 -17.28 4.03 17.64
N PRO A 344 -16.19 4.60 18.20
CA PRO A 344 -15.34 5.54 17.47
C PRO A 344 -14.91 4.99 16.11
N PRO A 345 -14.81 5.84 15.06
CA PRO A 345 -14.60 5.37 13.70
C PRO A 345 -13.21 4.79 13.44
N ILE A 346 -12.23 5.08 14.30
CA ILE A 346 -10.83 4.66 14.09
C ILE A 346 -10.37 3.80 15.25
N SER A 347 -9.75 2.67 14.95
CA SER A 347 -9.05 1.79 15.89
C SER A 347 -7.58 1.68 15.47
N LEU A 348 -6.66 2.18 16.29
CA LEU A 348 -5.22 2.14 16.04
C LEU A 348 -4.53 1.27 17.08
N LEU A 349 -3.78 0.28 16.65
CA LEU A 349 -2.82 -0.40 17.53
C LEU A 349 -1.62 0.52 17.76
N ILE A 350 -1.34 0.87 19.01
CA ILE A 350 -0.17 1.67 19.39
C ILE A 350 1.00 0.73 19.64
N LYS A 351 1.96 0.70 18.71
CA LYS A 351 3.17 -0.14 18.83
C LYS A 351 3.97 0.24 20.07
N GLY A 352 4.59 -0.71 20.75
CA GLY A 352 5.31 -0.47 21.99
C GLY A 352 4.43 -0.35 23.23
N ARG A 353 3.13 -0.07 23.07
CA ARG A 353 2.10 -0.26 24.09
C ARG A 353 1.33 -1.57 23.86
N ASP A 354 1.20 -1.95 22.59
CA ASP A 354 0.50 -3.15 22.10
C ASP A 354 -0.98 -3.20 22.50
N GLU A 355 -1.59 -2.02 22.56
CA GLU A 355 -3.00 -1.81 22.87
C GLU A 355 -3.69 -1.01 21.78
N TYR A 356 -4.97 -1.35 21.51
CA TYR A 356 -5.80 -0.56 20.61
C TYR A 356 -6.28 0.71 21.30
N ARG A 357 -6.17 1.82 20.57
CA ARG A 357 -6.75 3.10 20.95
C ARG A 357 -7.81 3.52 19.93
N PHE A 358 -8.92 4.01 20.44
CA PHE A 358 -10.06 4.44 19.64
C PHE A 358 -10.01 5.95 19.44
N GLU A 359 -10.12 6.39 18.17
CA GLU A 359 -10.00 7.79 17.75
C GLU A 359 -11.20 8.22 16.90
N ARG A 360 -11.42 9.53 16.82
CA ARG A 360 -12.56 10.11 16.09
C ARG A 360 -12.17 10.79 14.78
N GLU A 361 -10.90 11.04 14.57
CA GLU A 361 -10.37 11.78 13.42
C GLU A 361 -8.93 11.40 13.08
N TRP A 362 -8.52 11.69 11.86
CA TRP A 362 -7.15 11.54 11.40
C TRP A 362 -6.78 12.68 10.42
N PRO A 363 -5.57 13.31 10.52
CA PRO A 363 -4.64 13.19 11.66
C PRO A 363 -5.28 13.64 12.98
N LEU A 364 -4.72 13.18 14.11
CA LEU A 364 -5.30 13.48 15.43
C LEU A 364 -5.19 14.97 15.73
N ALA A 365 -6.29 15.64 16.13
CA ALA A 365 -6.30 17.10 16.43
C ALA A 365 -5.34 17.48 17.57
N ARG A 366 -5.07 16.55 18.51
CA ARG A 366 -4.12 16.76 19.59
C ARG A 366 -2.66 16.56 19.21
N THR A 367 -2.37 16.29 17.94
CA THR A 367 -0.99 16.14 17.44
C THR A 367 -0.22 17.45 17.63
N ARG A 368 0.93 17.34 18.27
CA ARG A 368 1.93 18.40 18.36
C ARG A 368 2.96 18.19 17.26
N TRP A 369 2.86 18.96 16.19
CA TRP A 369 3.82 18.91 15.08
C TRP A 369 5.17 19.44 15.55
N THR A 370 6.10 18.53 15.82
CA THR A 370 7.39 18.82 16.43
C THR A 370 8.51 18.68 15.41
N ARG A 371 9.28 19.75 15.20
CA ARG A 371 10.50 19.71 14.40
C ARG A 371 11.64 19.11 15.20
N MET A 372 12.26 18.10 14.66
CA MET A 372 13.50 17.51 15.17
C MET A 372 14.62 17.85 14.20
N TYR A 373 15.46 18.81 14.57
CA TYR A 373 16.55 19.28 13.73
C TYR A 373 17.73 18.32 13.72
N LEU A 374 18.29 18.12 12.53
CA LEU A 374 19.51 17.35 12.33
C LEU A 374 20.71 18.25 12.63
N GLY A 375 21.62 17.78 13.49
CA GLY A 375 22.79 18.52 13.91
C GLY A 375 24.11 17.79 13.66
N PRO A 376 25.23 18.51 13.82
CA PRO A 376 26.56 17.92 13.70
C PRO A 376 26.73 16.72 14.63
N GLY A 377 27.61 15.77 14.23
CA GLY A 377 27.85 14.54 14.98
C GLY A 377 26.70 13.53 14.98
N GLY A 378 25.70 13.69 14.09
CA GLY A 378 24.55 12.78 14.00
C GLY A 378 23.50 13.01 15.08
N SER A 379 23.42 14.19 15.66
CA SER A 379 22.40 14.55 16.66
C SER A 379 21.04 14.84 16.02
N LEU A 380 19.97 14.46 16.73
CA LEU A 380 18.59 14.78 16.39
C LEU A 380 17.92 15.41 17.61
N SER A 381 17.48 16.69 17.51
CA SER A 381 17.06 17.47 18.65
C SER A 381 15.97 18.50 18.29
N GLN A 382 15.13 18.88 19.26
CA GLN A 382 14.17 19.98 19.09
C GLN A 382 14.86 21.35 18.98
N LEU A 383 16.07 21.47 19.51
CA LEU A 383 16.86 22.68 19.41
C LEU A 383 17.82 22.57 18.23
N GLN A 384 17.75 23.54 17.34
CA GLN A 384 18.67 23.62 16.22
C GLN A 384 20.08 23.96 16.72
N ALA A 385 21.08 23.17 16.30
CA ALA A 385 22.47 23.47 16.61
C ALA A 385 22.91 24.80 15.97
N SER A 386 23.62 25.63 16.73
CA SER A 386 24.19 26.90 16.22
C SER A 386 25.36 26.68 15.28
N GLU A 387 26.11 25.60 15.47
CA GLU A 387 27.21 25.18 14.61
C GLU A 387 26.67 24.57 13.30
N SER A 388 27.23 25.01 12.18
CA SER A 388 26.94 24.41 10.87
C SER A 388 27.83 23.20 10.61
N GLY A 389 27.28 22.21 9.93
CA GLY A 389 28.02 21.02 9.54
C GLY A 389 27.44 20.37 8.28
N GLU A 390 28.11 19.33 7.84
CA GLU A 390 27.65 18.46 6.77
C GLU A 390 27.76 17.01 7.21
N ALA A 391 26.70 16.24 7.00
CA ALA A 391 26.71 14.80 7.14
C ALA A 391 26.88 14.20 5.74
N GLN A 392 27.99 13.49 5.52
CA GLN A 392 28.39 13.01 4.20
C GLN A 392 28.43 11.49 4.15
N PHE A 393 27.97 10.94 3.03
CA PHE A 393 28.19 9.54 2.66
C PHE A 393 28.34 9.42 1.13
N GLN A 394 28.92 8.32 0.69
CA GLN A 394 29.04 7.97 -0.70
C GLN A 394 28.16 6.76 -0.98
N ASN A 395 27.22 6.89 -1.91
CA ASN A 395 26.45 5.76 -2.42
C ASN A 395 27.21 5.12 -3.57
N ASP A 396 27.47 3.81 -3.43
CA ASP A 396 28.03 2.98 -4.48
C ASP A 396 26.95 1.97 -4.92
N PRO A 397 26.49 2.01 -6.18
CA PRO A 397 25.46 1.10 -6.67
C PRO A 397 25.95 -0.36 -6.76
N ASP A 398 27.26 -0.58 -6.85
CA ASP A 398 27.87 -1.92 -7.03
C ASP A 398 28.18 -2.62 -5.71
N LEU A 399 27.41 -2.31 -4.66
CA LEU A 399 27.56 -3.00 -3.39
C LEU A 399 27.29 -4.50 -3.51
N PRO A 400 28.15 -5.35 -2.94
CA PRO A 400 27.92 -6.79 -2.90
C PRO A 400 26.57 -7.13 -2.23
N PRO A 401 25.83 -8.13 -2.74
CA PRO A 401 24.59 -8.58 -2.13
C PRO A 401 24.76 -8.91 -0.64
N GLY A 402 23.81 -8.46 0.18
CA GLY A 402 23.84 -8.71 1.63
C GLY A 402 24.67 -7.72 2.44
N GLN A 403 25.30 -6.73 1.82
CA GLN A 403 25.91 -5.60 2.53
C GLN A 403 24.90 -4.47 2.76
N LEU A 404 25.06 -3.77 3.90
CA LEU A 404 24.29 -2.56 4.17
C LEU A 404 24.94 -1.39 3.42
N PRO A 405 24.16 -0.61 2.66
CA PRO A 405 24.66 0.62 2.05
C PRO A 405 25.14 1.62 3.11
N PRO A 406 26.17 2.42 2.79
CA PRO A 406 26.58 3.52 3.66
C PRO A 406 25.39 4.41 4.04
N ALA A 407 25.34 4.82 5.29
CA ALA A 407 24.29 5.68 5.84
C ALA A 407 24.89 6.77 6.69
N VAL A 408 24.19 7.91 6.78
CA VAL A 408 24.33 8.82 7.90
C VAL A 408 23.16 8.58 8.85
N THR A 409 23.47 8.45 10.13
CA THR A 409 22.48 8.23 11.19
C THR A 409 22.39 9.45 12.08
N PHE A 410 21.16 9.89 12.31
CA PHE A 410 20.83 10.94 13.27
C PHE A 410 19.97 10.33 14.37
N GLN A 411 20.33 10.59 15.63
CA GLN A 411 19.67 9.97 16.76
C GLN A 411 19.42 10.98 17.88
N THR A 412 18.27 10.85 18.55
CA THR A 412 18.00 11.62 19.77
C THR A 412 18.84 11.11 20.93
N ALA A 413 19.02 11.92 21.95
CA ALA A 413 19.34 11.39 23.27
C ALA A 413 18.25 10.36 23.67
N PRO A 414 18.56 9.38 24.52
CA PRO A 414 17.54 8.51 25.08
C PRO A 414 16.44 9.33 25.77
N PHE A 415 15.19 9.03 25.49
CA PHE A 415 14.06 9.73 26.10
C PHE A 415 14.03 9.50 27.62
N SER A 416 13.81 10.55 28.38
CA SER A 416 13.71 10.46 29.85
C SER A 416 12.37 9.88 30.32
N THR A 417 11.33 10.00 29.49
CA THR A 417 9.97 9.50 29.71
C THR A 417 9.47 8.80 28.46
N ASP A 418 8.36 8.07 28.56
CA ASP A 418 7.70 7.48 27.40
C ASP A 418 7.26 8.59 26.43
N VAL A 419 7.60 8.43 25.14
CA VAL A 419 7.25 9.36 24.06
C VAL A 419 6.46 8.65 22.98
N GLU A 420 5.29 9.16 22.63
CA GLU A 420 4.47 8.63 21.56
C GLU A 420 4.55 9.49 20.31
N ILE A 421 4.79 8.87 19.15
CA ILE A 421 4.57 9.46 17.83
C ILE A 421 3.50 8.66 17.10
N THR A 422 2.43 9.34 16.64
CA THR A 422 1.32 8.69 15.91
C THR A 422 0.79 9.64 14.84
N GLY A 423 1.06 9.34 13.58
CA GLY A 423 0.67 10.16 12.44
C GLY A 423 1.62 10.08 11.25
N PRO A 424 1.38 10.91 10.23
CA PRO A 424 2.29 11.06 9.10
C PRO A 424 3.57 11.78 9.50
N VAL A 425 4.68 11.44 8.84
CA VAL A 425 6.02 12.01 9.08
C VAL A 425 6.55 12.64 7.80
N ALA A 426 7.20 13.79 7.90
CA ALA A 426 7.88 14.43 6.79
C ALA A 426 9.35 14.67 7.12
N PHE A 427 10.24 14.43 6.14
CA PHE A 427 11.65 14.76 6.22
C PHE A 427 11.96 15.90 5.26
N ASN A 428 12.31 17.06 5.81
CA ASN A 428 12.73 18.26 5.08
C ASN A 428 14.23 18.42 5.26
N PHE A 429 14.98 18.59 4.17
CA PHE A 429 16.43 18.68 4.27
C PHE A 429 17.04 19.48 3.13
N GLN A 430 18.22 20.00 3.37
CA GLN A 430 19.04 20.69 2.38
C GLN A 430 20.28 19.84 2.10
N ALA A 431 20.56 19.61 0.82
CA ALA A 431 21.71 18.79 0.43
C ALA A 431 22.40 19.30 -0.83
N THR A 432 23.68 18.94 -0.94
CA THR A 432 24.52 19.10 -2.13
C THR A 432 24.92 17.74 -2.66
N LEU A 433 24.89 17.55 -3.96
CA LEU A 433 25.27 16.33 -4.67
C LEU A 433 26.43 16.62 -5.65
N ASP A 434 27.27 15.64 -5.91
CA ASP A 434 28.31 15.72 -6.94
C ASP A 434 27.86 15.17 -8.31
N GLN A 435 26.61 14.70 -8.37
CA GLN A 435 25.98 14.19 -9.59
C GLN A 435 24.69 14.97 -9.91
N PRO A 436 24.19 14.94 -11.16
CA PRO A 436 22.98 15.64 -11.56
C PRO A 436 21.68 15.00 -11.05
N ASP A 437 21.75 13.79 -10.50
CA ASP A 437 20.64 13.09 -9.88
C ASP A 437 21.13 12.17 -8.77
N ALA A 438 20.24 11.84 -7.84
CA ALA A 438 20.50 10.89 -6.75
C ALA A 438 19.19 10.29 -6.25
N THR A 439 19.32 9.25 -5.44
CA THR A 439 18.21 8.62 -4.73
C THR A 439 18.43 8.74 -3.23
N TRP A 440 17.32 8.86 -2.50
CA TRP A 440 17.30 8.98 -1.05
C TRP A 440 16.34 7.96 -0.45
N VAL A 441 16.80 7.26 0.58
CA VAL A 441 16.00 6.36 1.40
C VAL A 441 16.14 6.79 2.85
N ALA A 442 15.04 7.22 3.46
CA ALA A 442 14.97 7.57 4.87
C ALA A 442 14.34 6.42 5.66
N THR A 443 14.99 5.95 6.71
CA THR A 443 14.48 4.86 7.58
C THR A 443 14.37 5.36 9.01
N LEU A 444 13.18 5.29 9.58
CA LEU A 444 12.93 5.65 10.97
C LEU A 444 13.00 4.40 11.84
N ARG A 445 13.73 4.48 12.96
CA ARG A 445 13.92 3.35 13.87
C ARG A 445 13.67 3.72 15.33
N ASP A 446 13.17 2.75 16.06
CA ASP A 446 13.17 2.72 17.52
C ASP A 446 14.40 1.96 17.99
N VAL A 447 15.25 2.61 18.77
CA VAL A 447 16.51 2.05 19.29
C VAL A 447 16.37 1.84 20.79
N ALA A 448 16.48 0.60 21.23
CA ALA A 448 16.39 0.22 22.63
C ALA A 448 17.72 0.46 23.39
N PRO A 449 17.71 0.51 24.74
CA PRO A 449 18.91 0.74 25.54
C PRO A 449 20.02 -0.31 25.36
N ASP A 450 19.69 -1.52 24.94
CA ASP A 450 20.65 -2.60 24.65
C ASP A 450 21.29 -2.49 23.26
N GLY A 451 20.93 -1.45 22.48
CA GLY A 451 21.40 -1.22 21.12
C GLY A 451 20.61 -1.97 20.04
N SER A 452 19.69 -2.84 20.41
CA SER A 452 18.77 -3.44 19.43
C SER A 452 17.86 -2.36 18.82
N SER A 453 17.45 -2.56 17.56
CA SER A 453 16.60 -1.55 16.91
C SER A 453 15.53 -2.19 16.04
N ARG A 454 14.43 -1.48 15.90
CA ARG A 454 13.29 -1.86 15.08
C ARG A 454 12.96 -0.77 14.07
N THR A 455 12.88 -1.12 12.78
CA THR A 455 12.37 -0.23 11.74
C THR A 455 10.89 0.06 12.00
N LEU A 456 10.54 1.33 12.01
CA LEU A 456 9.17 1.81 12.17
C LEU A 456 8.51 2.05 10.82
N THR A 457 9.19 2.81 9.95
CA THR A 457 8.68 3.20 8.64
C THR A 457 9.81 3.70 7.74
N LYS A 458 9.54 3.88 6.44
CA LYS A 458 10.49 4.39 5.44
C LYS A 458 9.86 5.45 4.54
N GLY A 459 10.73 6.23 3.91
CA GLY A 459 10.40 7.15 2.82
C GLY A 459 11.45 7.08 1.71
N TRP A 460 11.07 7.48 0.49
CA TRP A 460 11.92 7.48 -0.69
C TRP A 460 11.77 8.78 -1.46
N LEU A 461 12.84 9.22 -2.11
CA LEU A 461 12.79 10.37 -3.01
C LEU A 461 13.91 10.28 -4.05
N ARG A 462 13.57 10.51 -5.32
CA ARG A 462 14.52 10.81 -6.39
C ARG A 462 14.77 12.30 -6.45
N ALA A 463 16.02 12.70 -6.37
CA ALA A 463 16.41 14.11 -6.27
C ALA A 463 15.91 14.95 -7.46
N SER A 464 15.96 14.41 -8.68
CA SER A 464 15.46 15.08 -9.88
C SER A 464 13.93 15.16 -9.97
N GLN A 465 13.20 14.52 -9.06
CA GLN A 465 11.73 14.56 -9.01
C GLN A 465 11.20 15.23 -7.73
N ARG A 466 11.96 16.18 -7.19
CA ARG A 466 11.67 16.89 -5.93
C ARG A 466 10.54 17.91 -6.00
N GLU A 467 10.11 18.30 -7.20
CA GLU A 467 9.09 19.35 -7.36
C GLU A 467 7.79 18.95 -6.68
N LEU A 468 7.32 19.80 -5.75
CA LEU A 468 6.08 19.57 -5.02
C LEU A 468 4.87 20.14 -5.75
N ASP A 469 3.73 19.48 -5.58
CA ASP A 469 2.41 20.01 -5.90
C ASP A 469 1.95 20.89 -4.73
N PRO A 470 1.82 22.21 -4.89
CA PRO A 470 1.48 23.11 -3.78
C PRO A 470 0.01 22.97 -3.32
N GLU A 471 -0.88 22.45 -4.17
CA GLU A 471 -2.29 22.27 -3.81
C GLU A 471 -2.52 21.00 -2.98
N LYS A 472 -1.71 19.95 -3.24
CA LYS A 472 -1.83 18.67 -2.54
C LYS A 472 -0.90 18.53 -1.36
N SER A 473 0.22 19.24 -1.36
CA SER A 473 1.20 19.17 -0.28
C SER A 473 0.65 19.75 1.02
N LYS A 474 0.90 19.02 2.10
CA LYS A 474 0.72 19.48 3.48
C LYS A 474 2.08 19.48 4.18
N PRO A 475 2.32 20.30 5.19
CA PRO A 475 3.63 20.32 5.88
C PRO A 475 4.09 18.93 6.36
N TYR A 476 3.15 18.09 6.75
CA TYR A 476 3.40 16.73 7.23
C TYR A 476 3.29 15.64 6.15
N ARG A 477 2.86 15.99 4.94
CA ARG A 477 2.74 15.09 3.78
C ARG A 477 3.13 15.85 2.52
N PRO A 478 4.44 16.01 2.24
CA PRO A 478 4.91 16.53 0.96
C PRO A 478 4.38 15.67 -0.19
N TRP A 479 3.93 16.30 -1.27
CA TRP A 479 3.38 15.61 -2.43
C TRP A 479 4.17 15.96 -3.69
N PRO A 480 5.23 15.20 -4.01
CA PRO A 480 5.98 15.42 -5.25
C PRO A 480 5.11 15.16 -6.48
N LYS A 481 5.23 15.99 -7.51
CA LYS A 481 4.44 15.90 -8.74
C LYS A 481 4.74 14.64 -9.55
N HIS A 482 6.01 14.24 -9.58
CA HIS A 482 6.50 13.13 -10.40
C HIS A 482 6.12 13.22 -11.89
N SER A 483 5.99 14.42 -12.44
CA SER A 483 5.60 14.65 -13.84
C SER A 483 6.78 14.68 -14.80
N HIS A 484 8.00 14.92 -14.32
CA HIS A 484 9.23 15.01 -15.08
C HIS A 484 10.45 14.91 -14.16
N ARG A 485 11.64 14.86 -14.75
CA ARG A 485 12.92 15.01 -14.04
C ARG A 485 13.47 16.40 -14.28
N GLU A 486 13.93 17.03 -13.21
CA GLU A 486 14.69 18.27 -13.25
C GLU A 486 16.08 18.00 -12.66
N GLU A 487 17.08 17.85 -13.53
CA GLU A 487 18.44 17.55 -13.11
C GLU A 487 19.01 18.65 -12.19
N LEU A 488 19.81 18.24 -11.23
CA LEU A 488 20.51 19.12 -10.33
C LEU A 488 21.84 19.57 -10.96
N ARG A 489 22.32 20.73 -10.54
CA ARG A 489 23.70 21.17 -10.85
C ARG A 489 24.61 20.63 -9.76
N PRO A 490 25.62 19.80 -10.11
CA PRO A 490 26.58 19.30 -9.13
C PRO A 490 27.23 20.44 -8.34
N GLY A 491 27.37 20.23 -7.02
CA GLY A 491 27.92 21.23 -6.11
C GLY A 491 26.95 22.33 -5.67
N GLN A 492 25.76 22.44 -6.24
CA GLN A 492 24.74 23.40 -5.80
C GLN A 492 23.90 22.80 -4.65
N ARG A 493 23.55 23.64 -3.68
CA ARG A 493 22.66 23.29 -2.56
C ARG A 493 21.21 23.39 -3.00
N TYR A 494 20.41 22.35 -2.68
CA TYR A 494 18.97 22.25 -2.97
C TYR A 494 18.19 21.88 -1.73
N GLU A 495 16.92 22.23 -1.74
CA GLU A 495 15.93 21.82 -0.71
C GLU A 495 15.14 20.61 -1.22
N PHE A 496 14.87 19.70 -0.28
CA PHE A 496 14.11 18.48 -0.50
C PHE A 496 13.05 18.32 0.59
N ALA A 497 11.89 17.81 0.22
CA ALA A 497 10.87 17.38 1.15
C ALA A 497 10.38 15.99 0.76
N MET A 498 10.48 15.06 1.70
CA MET A 498 10.16 13.65 1.51
C MET A 498 9.04 13.24 2.46
N GLU A 499 8.00 12.60 1.91
CA GLU A 499 7.06 11.86 2.73
C GLU A 499 7.76 10.62 3.32
N VAL A 500 7.69 10.49 4.64
CA VAL A 500 8.01 9.26 5.36
C VAL A 500 6.68 8.68 5.80
N ARG A 501 6.41 7.40 5.49
CA ARG A 501 5.09 6.81 5.71
C ARG A 501 4.63 6.94 7.16
N GLU A 502 3.34 6.85 7.38
CA GLU A 502 2.68 6.95 8.69
C GLU A 502 3.29 5.98 9.70
N VAL A 503 3.27 6.39 10.96
CA VAL A 503 3.81 5.62 12.08
C VAL A 503 2.88 5.71 13.28
N SER A 504 2.87 4.67 14.11
CA SER A 504 2.42 4.75 15.49
C SER A 504 3.39 3.96 16.35
N ASN A 505 4.05 4.63 17.28
CA ASN A 505 5.01 4.01 18.20
C ASN A 505 5.08 4.76 19.53
N LEU A 506 5.09 3.99 20.61
CA LEU A 506 5.45 4.46 21.93
C LEU A 506 6.91 4.07 22.19
N PHE A 507 7.80 5.06 22.19
CA PHE A 507 9.17 4.90 22.67
C PHE A 507 9.14 4.87 24.18
N ARG A 508 9.65 3.81 24.78
CA ARG A 508 9.79 3.71 26.23
C ARG A 508 10.92 4.61 26.74
N ALA A 509 10.84 5.01 27.99
CA ALA A 509 11.96 5.69 28.64
C ALA A 509 13.27 4.89 28.45
N GLY A 510 14.34 5.57 28.08
CA GLY A 510 15.63 4.97 27.72
C GLY A 510 15.78 4.60 26.25
N HIS A 511 14.70 4.54 25.45
CA HIS A 511 14.78 4.36 24.00
C HIS A 511 15.16 5.66 23.30
N ALA A 512 15.61 5.56 22.06
CA ALA A 512 15.92 6.71 21.21
C ALA A 512 15.25 6.55 19.83
N LEU A 513 14.92 7.68 19.21
CA LEU A 513 14.51 7.75 17.82
C LEU A 513 15.77 7.90 16.95
N ALA A 514 15.91 7.06 15.92
CA ALA A 514 16.96 7.20 14.93
C ALA A 514 16.39 7.37 13.52
N LEU A 515 17.05 8.21 12.73
CA LEU A 515 16.85 8.39 11.30
C LEU A 515 18.12 7.98 10.56
N ASP A 516 18.03 6.94 9.73
CA ASP A 516 19.09 6.63 8.75
C ASP A 516 18.74 7.23 7.40
N VAL A 517 19.72 7.85 6.75
CA VAL A 517 19.58 8.36 5.37
C VAL A 517 20.64 7.69 4.51
N ARG A 518 20.18 7.06 3.41
CA ARG A 518 21.01 6.29 2.46
C ARG A 518 20.67 6.67 1.02
N GLY A 519 21.53 6.23 0.08
CA GLY A 519 21.30 6.40 -1.36
C GLY A 519 20.53 5.24 -2.01
N GLN A 520 20.38 4.11 -1.34
CA GLN A 520 19.69 2.92 -1.86
C GLN A 520 19.17 2.01 -0.73
N ASP A 521 18.22 1.13 -1.07
CA ASP A 521 17.75 0.07 -0.17
C ASP A 521 18.83 -1.03 -0.01
N SER A 522 18.61 -1.89 0.97
CA SER A 522 19.46 -3.05 1.22
C SER A 522 18.66 -4.35 1.18
N THR A 523 19.08 -5.29 0.33
CA THR A 523 18.52 -6.64 0.30
C THR A 523 18.78 -7.42 1.59
N ALA A 524 19.77 -7.00 2.41
CA ALA A 524 20.03 -7.59 3.72
C ALA A 524 18.96 -7.19 4.76
N GLU A 525 18.39 -5.98 4.65
CA GLU A 525 17.32 -5.52 5.53
C GLU A 525 15.94 -5.94 5.02
N ASP A 526 15.74 -5.87 3.71
CA ASP A 526 14.45 -6.15 3.08
C ASP A 526 14.65 -6.72 1.67
N PRO A 527 14.45 -8.03 1.48
CA PRO A 527 14.71 -8.66 0.17
C PRO A 527 13.62 -8.40 -0.87
N ILE A 528 12.50 -7.78 -0.47
CA ILE A 528 11.32 -7.59 -1.34
C ILE A 528 11.21 -6.15 -1.81
N TRP A 529 11.34 -5.19 -0.88
CA TRP A 529 11.15 -3.77 -1.15
C TRP A 529 12.46 -3.11 -1.53
N VAL A 530 12.96 -3.46 -2.72
CA VAL A 530 14.19 -2.93 -3.30
C VAL A 530 13.85 -2.10 -4.52
N HIS A 531 14.36 -0.88 -4.53
CA HIS A 531 14.11 0.10 -5.59
C HIS A 531 15.34 0.28 -6.48
N THR A 532 15.10 0.67 -7.73
CA THR A 532 16.19 1.13 -8.59
C THR A 532 16.86 2.35 -7.95
N CYS A 533 18.16 2.30 -7.75
CA CYS A 533 18.95 3.42 -7.26
C CYS A 533 19.59 4.20 -8.42
N ASN A 534 20.24 5.34 -8.11
CA ASN A 534 21.12 6.00 -9.06
C ASN A 534 22.33 5.09 -9.34
N PRO A 535 22.58 4.69 -10.62
CA PRO A 535 23.62 3.73 -10.96
C PRO A 535 25.03 4.34 -11.04
N VAL A 536 25.18 5.58 -10.59
CA VAL A 536 26.48 6.28 -10.56
C VAL A 536 26.89 6.49 -9.12
N VAL A 537 28.17 6.24 -8.83
CA VAL A 537 28.74 6.56 -7.51
C VAL A 537 28.49 8.04 -7.21
N THR A 538 27.78 8.31 -6.12
CA THR A 538 27.28 9.65 -5.78
C THR A 538 27.66 10.01 -4.35
N ARG A 539 28.26 11.19 -4.19
CA ARG A 539 28.50 11.77 -2.86
C ARG A 539 27.30 12.63 -2.46
N HIS A 540 26.77 12.33 -1.30
CA HIS A 540 25.69 13.07 -0.66
C HIS A 540 26.25 13.90 0.49
N SER A 541 25.94 15.19 0.54
CA SER A 541 26.28 16.10 1.65
C SER A 541 25.00 16.74 2.16
N ILE A 542 24.52 16.28 3.31
CA ILE A 542 23.33 16.84 3.99
C ILE A 542 23.79 17.98 4.89
N HIS A 543 23.26 19.18 4.68
CA HIS A 543 23.59 20.36 5.51
C HIS A 543 22.80 20.32 6.80
N VAL A 544 23.49 20.48 7.94
CA VAL A 544 22.92 20.35 9.29
C VAL A 544 23.35 21.53 10.19
N GLY A 545 22.52 21.91 11.14
CA GLY A 545 22.78 23.03 12.05
C GLY A 545 22.97 24.37 11.35
N GLY A 546 23.50 25.38 12.06
CA GLY A 546 23.91 26.69 11.50
C GLY A 546 22.83 27.41 10.68
N GLY A 547 21.54 27.22 10.98
CA GLY A 547 20.42 27.78 10.20
C GLY A 547 19.99 26.96 9.00
N ALA A 548 20.55 25.77 8.74
CA ALA A 548 20.03 24.84 7.74
C ALA A 548 18.65 24.35 8.16
N ASP A 549 17.62 24.55 7.32
CA ASP A 549 16.24 24.07 7.60
C ASP A 549 16.15 22.56 7.27
N THR A 550 16.89 21.75 8.04
CA THR A 550 16.97 20.30 7.91
C THR A 550 16.41 19.65 9.17
N PHE A 551 15.23 19.04 9.05
CA PHE A 551 14.48 18.51 10.18
C PHE A 551 13.52 17.37 9.78
N LEU A 552 13.23 16.47 10.74
CA LEU A 552 12.02 15.63 10.71
C LEU A 552 10.87 16.41 11.34
N LEU A 553 9.71 16.41 10.71
CA LEU A 553 8.45 16.84 11.30
C LEU A 553 7.72 15.62 11.84
N LEU A 554 7.61 15.53 13.16
CA LEU A 554 7.04 14.38 13.87
C LEU A 554 5.65 14.67 14.44
N PRO A 555 4.71 13.70 14.36
CA PRO A 555 3.38 13.78 14.97
C PRO A 555 3.43 13.33 16.43
N VAL A 556 3.89 14.18 17.34
CA VAL A 556 4.02 13.85 18.77
C VAL A 556 2.66 13.90 19.45
N ILE A 557 2.35 12.88 20.24
CA ILE A 557 1.18 12.80 21.09
C ILE A 557 1.61 12.98 22.55
N GLY A 558 1.17 14.09 23.17
CA GLY A 558 1.61 14.48 24.50
C GLY A 558 2.88 15.34 24.48
N GLU A 559 3.80 15.08 25.39
CA GLU A 559 5.06 15.82 25.53
C GLU A 559 6.24 14.95 25.10
N MET A 560 7.25 15.59 24.55
CA MET A 560 8.54 14.97 24.23
C MET A 560 9.59 15.63 25.11
N SER A 561 10.11 14.91 26.09
CA SER A 561 11.11 15.37 27.07
C SER A 561 12.41 14.56 26.99
#